data_5d69888bbe5ef7ba612245f56d142fcd
#
_entry.id   5d69888bbe5ef7ba612245f56d142fcd
#
_cell.length_a   1.000
_cell.length_b   1.000
_cell.length_c   1.000
_cell.angle_alpha   90.00
_cell.angle_beta   90.00
_cell.angle_gamma   90.00
#
_symmetry.space_group_name_H-M   'P 1'
#
loop_
_entity.id
_entity.type
_entity.pdbx_description
1 polymer ?
#
loop_
_entity_poly.entity_id
_entity_poly.type
_entity_poly.pdbx_seq_one_letter_code
_entity_poly.pdbx_strand_id
1 'polypeptide(L)'
;MKRNKFKPGKRITVFFIFFALLFFFLGLWQIERGQAKKIILEEFNNNLTKKPMYLDIESKKWDRVFVEGNWDSSKQILIDNVIHRGISGFKVLTPLKLKNSEKKILVDRGWIKRERSRESIPNINLQEETVVVSGILESPELGLVLSEDLVTKTWPKISQTKNPEILLKEYDDTMYKLILMADPLLKNSLEYIKIVPTNMMPSKHFGYAAQWFSMFLVLCLMFIWYGYKKNEK
;
A
#
# COMPACT_ATOMS: atom_id res chain seq x y z
N MET A 1 46.50 -12.53 42.46
CA MET A 1 45.66 -11.88 41.46
C MET A 1 44.38 -11.38 42.13
N LYS A 2 44.17 -10.04 42.29
CA LYS A 2 42.87 -9.50 42.77
C LYS A 2 41.81 -9.76 41.71
N ARG A 3 40.83 -10.60 42.01
CA ARG A 3 39.66 -10.83 41.12
C ARG A 3 38.85 -9.53 41.09
N ASN A 4 38.82 -8.84 39.94
CA ASN A 4 37.98 -7.69 39.72
C ASN A 4 36.51 -8.09 39.92
N LYS A 5 35.84 -7.54 40.94
CA LYS A 5 34.42 -7.84 41.22
C LYS A 5 33.54 -6.92 40.38
N PHE A 6 32.60 -7.50 39.63
CA PHE A 6 31.61 -6.75 38.86
C PHE A 6 30.68 -5.93 39.78
N LYS A 7 30.69 -4.58 39.70
CA LYS A 7 29.87 -3.68 40.54
C LYS A 7 29.41 -2.42 39.79
N PRO A 8 28.44 -2.52 38.85
CA PRO A 8 28.03 -1.40 38.03
C PRO A 8 27.30 -0.28 38.79
N GLY A 9 26.70 -0.58 39.94
CA GLY A 9 25.90 0.36 40.75
C GLY A 9 24.40 0.36 40.32
N LYS A 10 23.50 0.53 41.29
CA LYS A 10 22.05 0.36 41.15
C LYS A 10 21.45 1.22 40.01
N ARG A 11 21.78 2.51 39.91
CA ARG A 11 21.22 3.42 38.88
C ARG A 11 21.56 2.96 37.45
N ILE A 12 22.79 2.57 37.21
CA ILE A 12 23.27 2.12 35.90
C ILE A 12 22.67 0.75 35.57
N THR A 13 22.48 -0.13 36.53
CA THR A 13 21.84 -1.43 36.35
C THR A 13 20.37 -1.26 35.94
N VAL A 14 19.63 -0.37 36.58
CA VAL A 14 18.23 -0.08 36.21
C VAL A 14 18.14 0.49 34.80
N PHE A 15 18.99 1.48 34.47
CA PHE A 15 19.10 2.04 33.13
C PHE A 15 19.39 0.95 32.08
N PHE A 16 20.38 0.11 32.36
CA PHE A 16 20.75 -0.99 31.47
C PHE A 16 19.58 -1.96 31.23
N ILE A 17 18.93 -2.42 32.29
CA ILE A 17 17.81 -3.38 32.17
C ILE A 17 16.69 -2.77 31.32
N PHE A 18 16.31 -1.52 31.59
CA PHE A 18 15.25 -0.85 30.86
C PHE A 18 15.54 -0.77 29.35
N PHE A 19 16.72 -0.25 28.96
CA PHE A 19 17.05 -0.07 27.56
C PHE A 19 17.41 -1.40 26.87
N ALA A 20 17.97 -2.35 27.57
CA ALA A 20 18.24 -3.69 27.04
C ALA A 20 16.93 -4.39 26.65
N LEU A 21 15.94 -4.39 27.54
CA LEU A 21 14.62 -4.94 27.23
C LEU A 21 13.94 -4.19 26.08
N LEU A 22 14.00 -2.86 26.10
CA LEU A 22 13.41 -2.01 25.07
C LEU A 22 14.00 -2.35 23.69
N PHE A 23 15.32 -2.35 23.54
CA PHE A 23 15.97 -2.63 22.25
C PHE A 23 15.74 -4.07 21.79
N PHE A 24 15.77 -5.02 22.71
CA PHE A 24 15.50 -6.41 22.40
C PHE A 24 14.09 -6.63 21.86
N PHE A 25 13.07 -6.10 22.55
CA PHE A 25 11.67 -6.24 22.10
C PHE A 25 11.37 -5.46 20.83
N LEU A 26 11.97 -4.28 20.63
CA LEU A 26 11.85 -3.55 19.36
C LEU A 26 12.49 -4.33 18.21
N GLY A 27 13.59 -5.03 18.44
CA GLY A 27 14.20 -5.93 17.47
C GLY A 27 13.27 -7.08 17.06
N LEU A 28 12.67 -7.75 18.05
CA LEU A 28 11.70 -8.83 17.80
C LEU A 28 10.46 -8.31 17.05
N TRP A 29 9.90 -7.18 17.47
CA TRP A 29 8.77 -6.56 16.81
C TRP A 29 9.06 -6.24 15.34
N GLN A 30 10.26 -5.74 15.01
CA GLN A 30 10.65 -5.49 13.63
C GLN A 30 10.77 -6.78 12.81
N ILE A 31 11.27 -7.88 13.40
CA ILE A 31 11.29 -9.18 12.72
C ILE A 31 9.87 -9.64 12.37
N GLU A 32 8.95 -9.58 13.34
CA GLU A 32 7.56 -9.96 13.14
C GLU A 32 6.90 -9.14 12.02
N ARG A 33 7.10 -7.80 12.04
CA ARG A 33 6.60 -6.91 10.98
C ARG A 33 7.21 -7.24 9.62
N GLY A 34 8.51 -7.52 9.56
CA GLY A 34 9.19 -7.93 8.33
C GLY A 34 8.63 -9.23 7.75
N GLN A 35 8.37 -10.23 8.60
CA GLN A 35 7.77 -11.49 8.19
C GLN A 35 6.33 -11.32 7.68
N ALA A 36 5.50 -10.55 8.38
CA ALA A 36 4.13 -10.24 7.94
C ALA A 36 4.11 -9.57 6.56
N LYS A 37 5.00 -8.59 6.32
CA LYS A 37 5.11 -7.93 5.01
C LYS A 37 5.64 -8.86 3.91
N LYS A 38 6.51 -9.81 4.26
CA LYS A 38 7.03 -10.83 3.35
C LYS A 38 5.91 -11.75 2.87
N ILE A 39 5.04 -12.21 3.77
CA ILE A 39 3.88 -13.06 3.45
C ILE A 39 2.94 -12.35 2.46
N ILE A 40 2.60 -11.07 2.73
CA ILE A 40 1.74 -10.26 1.84
C ILE A 40 2.36 -10.15 0.43
N LEU A 41 3.68 -9.93 0.35
CA LEU A 41 4.38 -9.79 -0.92
C LEU A 41 4.43 -11.11 -1.70
N GLU A 42 4.63 -12.23 -1.02
CA GLU A 42 4.62 -13.58 -1.61
C GLU A 42 3.23 -13.95 -2.13
N GLU A 43 2.17 -13.70 -1.35
CA GLU A 43 0.79 -13.93 -1.76
C GLU A 43 0.45 -13.10 -3.00
N PHE A 44 0.77 -11.81 -3.00
CA PHE A 44 0.56 -10.93 -4.14
C PHE A 44 1.29 -11.44 -5.40
N ASN A 45 2.58 -11.76 -5.29
CA ASN A 45 3.38 -12.25 -6.41
C ASN A 45 2.85 -13.60 -6.95
N ASN A 46 2.42 -14.50 -6.07
CA ASN A 46 1.82 -15.76 -6.46
C ASN A 46 0.51 -15.54 -7.23
N ASN A 47 -0.32 -14.60 -6.79
CA ASN A 47 -1.58 -14.27 -7.46
C ASN A 47 -1.35 -13.62 -8.83
N LEU A 48 -0.30 -12.80 -8.99
CA LEU A 48 0.08 -12.22 -10.28
C LEU A 48 0.32 -13.26 -11.39
N THR A 49 0.81 -14.43 -11.03
CA THR A 49 1.16 -15.50 -11.98
C THR A 49 0.02 -16.47 -12.28
N LYS A 50 -1.08 -16.38 -11.51
CA LYS A 50 -2.27 -17.24 -11.75
C LYS A 50 -3.00 -16.83 -13.03
N LYS A 51 -3.66 -17.81 -13.64
CA LYS A 51 -4.60 -17.50 -14.71
C LYS A 51 -5.78 -16.70 -14.15
N PRO A 52 -6.25 -15.64 -14.84
CA PRO A 52 -7.40 -14.89 -14.36
C PRO A 52 -8.65 -15.77 -14.37
N MET A 53 -9.44 -15.66 -13.30
CA MET A 53 -10.75 -16.29 -13.15
C MET A 53 -11.85 -15.29 -13.47
N TYR A 54 -13.06 -15.74 -13.75
CA TYR A 54 -14.20 -14.84 -13.88
C TYR A 54 -14.50 -14.18 -12.53
N LEU A 55 -14.81 -12.87 -12.55
CA LEU A 55 -15.16 -12.14 -11.33
C LEU A 55 -16.41 -12.73 -10.69
N ASP A 56 -16.33 -13.10 -9.43
CA ASP A 56 -17.44 -13.60 -8.62
C ASP A 56 -17.62 -12.76 -7.37
N ILE A 57 -18.74 -12.99 -6.67
CA ILE A 57 -19.10 -12.29 -5.42
C ILE A 57 -18.16 -12.66 -4.27
N GLU A 58 -17.56 -13.87 -4.35
CA GLU A 58 -16.59 -14.37 -3.39
C GLU A 58 -15.13 -13.94 -3.68
N SER A 59 -14.91 -13.26 -4.82
CA SER A 59 -13.59 -12.79 -5.19
C SER A 59 -13.01 -11.82 -4.15
N LYS A 60 -11.74 -12.03 -3.80
CA LYS A 60 -11.06 -11.34 -2.71
C LYS A 60 -9.98 -10.39 -3.24
N LYS A 61 -9.50 -9.55 -2.35
CA LYS A 61 -8.31 -8.73 -2.58
C LYS A 61 -7.16 -9.59 -3.10
N TRP A 62 -6.48 -9.12 -4.13
CA TRP A 62 -5.38 -9.76 -4.86
C TRP A 62 -5.77 -10.95 -5.75
N ASP A 63 -7.04 -11.31 -5.85
CA ASP A 63 -7.44 -12.28 -6.85
C ASP A 63 -7.24 -11.73 -8.25
N ARG A 64 -6.69 -12.56 -9.14
CA ARG A 64 -6.56 -12.24 -10.54
C ARG A 64 -7.82 -12.63 -11.27
N VAL A 65 -8.52 -11.64 -11.81
CA VAL A 65 -9.82 -11.85 -12.44
C VAL A 65 -9.88 -11.26 -13.84
N PHE A 66 -10.86 -11.71 -14.62
CA PHE A 66 -11.28 -11.04 -15.84
C PHE A 66 -12.78 -10.77 -15.82
N VAL A 67 -13.19 -9.73 -16.51
CA VAL A 67 -14.57 -9.29 -16.66
C VAL A 67 -14.83 -8.90 -18.11
N GLU A 68 -16.06 -9.09 -18.57
CA GLU A 68 -16.54 -8.61 -19.87
C GLU A 68 -17.65 -7.59 -19.65
N GLY A 69 -17.61 -6.46 -20.34
CA GLY A 69 -18.60 -5.41 -20.16
C GLY A 69 -18.39 -4.19 -21.04
N ASN A 70 -19.19 -3.16 -20.80
CA ASN A 70 -19.15 -1.90 -21.53
C ASN A 70 -18.73 -0.77 -20.61
N TRP A 71 -17.87 0.13 -21.11
CA TRP A 71 -17.44 1.30 -20.37
C TRP A 71 -18.59 2.28 -20.13
N ASP A 72 -18.67 2.80 -18.90
CA ASP A 72 -19.46 4.01 -18.58
C ASP A 72 -18.53 5.21 -18.53
N SER A 73 -18.21 5.77 -19.70
CA SER A 73 -17.28 6.89 -19.83
C SER A 73 -17.83 8.20 -19.26
N SER A 74 -19.12 8.28 -19.01
CA SER A 74 -19.77 9.48 -18.45
C SER A 74 -19.51 9.65 -16.95
N LYS A 75 -19.19 8.58 -16.24
CA LYS A 75 -19.03 8.54 -14.76
C LYS A 75 -17.63 8.17 -14.31
N GLN A 76 -16.62 8.80 -14.87
CA GLN A 76 -15.22 8.55 -14.51
C GLN A 76 -14.78 9.36 -13.29
N ILE A 77 -13.88 8.78 -12.47
CA ILE A 77 -13.21 9.46 -11.35
C ILE A 77 -11.72 9.54 -11.60
N LEU A 78 -11.15 10.72 -11.42
CA LEU A 78 -9.72 10.98 -11.47
C LEU A 78 -9.21 11.12 -10.04
N ILE A 79 -8.37 10.18 -9.61
CA ILE A 79 -7.67 10.31 -8.32
C ILE A 79 -6.51 11.28 -8.50
N ASP A 80 -6.61 12.41 -7.81
CA ASP A 80 -5.64 13.50 -7.92
C ASP A 80 -4.33 13.23 -7.19
N ASN A 81 -3.33 14.01 -7.56
CA ASN A 81 -2.03 14.09 -6.90
C ASN A 81 -1.27 12.76 -6.84
N VAL A 82 -1.45 11.91 -7.85
CA VAL A 82 -0.68 10.68 -8.01
C VAL A 82 0.65 11.00 -8.69
N ILE A 83 1.74 10.87 -7.95
CA ILE A 83 3.08 11.14 -8.47
C ILE A 83 3.64 9.88 -9.12
N HIS A 84 4.00 10.00 -10.41
CA HIS A 84 4.70 8.95 -11.14
C HIS A 84 5.96 9.52 -11.80
N ARG A 85 7.12 8.91 -11.55
CA ARG A 85 8.44 9.39 -12.03
C ARG A 85 8.70 10.87 -11.75
N GLY A 86 8.27 11.35 -10.57
CA GLY A 86 8.44 12.74 -10.14
C GLY A 86 7.47 13.74 -10.80
N ILE A 87 6.50 13.26 -11.59
CA ILE A 87 5.51 14.09 -12.26
C ILE A 87 4.15 13.86 -11.60
N SER A 88 3.40 14.94 -11.31
CA SER A 88 2.04 14.85 -10.80
C SER A 88 1.05 14.57 -11.93
N GLY A 89 0.06 13.72 -11.63
CA GLY A 89 -1.00 13.34 -12.55
C GLY A 89 -2.18 12.73 -11.84
N PHE A 90 -3.00 12.03 -12.60
CA PHE A 90 -4.21 11.39 -12.14
C PHE A 90 -4.17 9.88 -12.39
N LYS A 91 -4.69 9.09 -11.46
CA LYS A 91 -5.18 7.76 -11.78
C LYS A 91 -6.63 7.85 -12.26
N VAL A 92 -6.95 7.12 -13.30
CA VAL A 92 -8.28 7.18 -13.92
C VAL A 92 -9.06 5.91 -13.60
N LEU A 93 -10.13 6.08 -12.85
CA LEU A 93 -11.09 5.04 -12.52
C LEU A 93 -12.31 5.17 -13.45
N THR A 94 -12.60 4.14 -14.19
CA THR A 94 -13.75 4.10 -15.10
C THR A 94 -14.67 2.95 -14.72
N PRO A 95 -15.99 3.18 -14.55
CA PRO A 95 -16.92 2.08 -14.33
C PRO A 95 -17.03 1.21 -15.58
N LEU A 96 -17.09 -0.09 -15.36
CA LEU A 96 -17.40 -1.09 -16.36
C LEU A 96 -18.72 -1.76 -15.97
N LYS A 97 -19.79 -1.60 -16.79
CA LYS A 97 -21.04 -2.34 -16.65
C LYS A 97 -20.81 -3.76 -17.13
N LEU A 98 -20.99 -4.74 -16.26
CA LEU A 98 -20.71 -6.14 -16.56
C LEU A 98 -21.76 -6.69 -17.52
N LYS A 99 -21.31 -7.49 -18.48
CA LYS A 99 -22.18 -8.19 -19.41
C LYS A 99 -23.09 -9.17 -18.66
N ASN A 100 -24.35 -9.20 -19.03
CA ASN A 100 -25.37 -10.06 -18.41
C ASN A 100 -25.57 -9.81 -16.89
N SER A 101 -25.28 -8.62 -16.40
CA SER A 101 -25.48 -8.23 -15.02
C SER A 101 -25.79 -6.74 -14.93
N GLU A 102 -26.58 -6.37 -13.92
CA GLU A 102 -26.76 -4.94 -13.57
C GLU A 102 -25.59 -4.39 -12.74
N LYS A 103 -24.66 -5.25 -12.33
CA LYS A 103 -23.51 -4.85 -11.53
C LYS A 103 -22.46 -4.13 -12.37
N LYS A 104 -21.76 -3.22 -11.70
CA LYS A 104 -20.62 -2.47 -12.25
C LYS A 104 -19.38 -2.69 -11.37
N ILE A 105 -18.20 -2.59 -11.96
CA ILE A 105 -16.93 -2.57 -11.24
C ILE A 105 -16.13 -1.33 -11.65
N LEU A 106 -15.47 -0.68 -10.69
CA LEU A 106 -14.50 0.35 -11.01
C LEU A 106 -13.21 -0.30 -11.52
N VAL A 107 -12.75 0.17 -12.67
CA VAL A 107 -11.50 -0.27 -13.28
C VAL A 107 -10.49 0.85 -13.23
N ASP A 108 -9.35 0.60 -12.58
CA ASP A 108 -8.17 1.48 -12.65
C ASP A 108 -7.48 1.24 -14.01
N ARG A 109 -7.63 2.19 -14.92
CA ARG A 109 -7.05 2.14 -16.27
C ARG A 109 -5.60 2.57 -16.34
N GLY A 110 -5.06 3.08 -15.23
CA GLY A 110 -3.70 3.57 -15.15
C GLY A 110 -3.61 5.08 -14.87
N TRP A 111 -2.47 5.64 -15.15
CA TRP A 111 -2.09 7.01 -14.82
C TRP A 111 -1.99 7.87 -16.09
N ILE A 112 -2.40 9.13 -15.95
CA ILE A 112 -2.25 10.17 -16.98
C ILE A 112 -1.64 11.41 -16.35
N LYS A 113 -0.69 12.01 -17.06
CA LYS A 113 -0.05 13.26 -16.64
C LYS A 113 -1.07 14.40 -16.54
N ARG A 114 -0.92 15.23 -15.51
CA ARG A 114 -1.66 16.49 -15.40
C ARG A 114 -1.19 17.45 -16.50
N GLU A 115 -2.12 18.14 -17.12
CA GLU A 115 -1.82 19.24 -18.04
C GLU A 115 -1.24 20.45 -17.30
N ARG A 116 -0.69 21.42 -18.05
CA ARG A 116 -0.07 22.62 -17.45
C ARG A 116 -1.07 23.50 -16.71
N SER A 117 -2.30 23.59 -17.20
CA SER A 117 -3.37 24.28 -16.48
C SER A 117 -3.95 23.36 -15.41
N ARG A 118 -4.09 23.85 -14.18
CA ARG A 118 -4.71 23.09 -13.07
C ARG A 118 -6.20 22.83 -13.30
N GLU A 119 -6.84 23.62 -14.18
CA GLU A 119 -8.28 23.56 -14.47
C GLU A 119 -8.59 22.60 -15.63
N SER A 120 -7.59 22.26 -16.46
CA SER A 120 -7.83 21.36 -17.58
C SER A 120 -7.82 19.89 -17.14
N ILE A 121 -8.91 19.20 -17.49
CA ILE A 121 -9.03 17.75 -17.31
C ILE A 121 -8.45 17.10 -18.58
N PRO A 122 -7.50 16.17 -18.43
CA PRO A 122 -6.94 15.47 -19.59
C PRO A 122 -8.03 14.67 -20.34
N ASN A 123 -7.81 14.48 -21.64
CA ASN A 123 -8.73 13.68 -22.44
C ASN A 123 -8.65 12.19 -22.02
N ILE A 124 -9.72 11.70 -21.39
CA ILE A 124 -9.87 10.33 -20.89
C ILE A 124 -10.99 9.57 -21.59
N ASN A 125 -11.50 10.12 -22.71
CA ASN A 125 -12.63 9.54 -23.44
C ASN A 125 -12.34 8.12 -23.92
N LEU A 126 -13.37 7.29 -23.93
CA LEU A 126 -13.38 5.94 -24.44
C LEU A 126 -14.45 5.78 -25.50
N GLN A 127 -14.20 4.90 -26.44
CA GLN A 127 -15.23 4.45 -27.33
C GLN A 127 -16.17 3.47 -26.59
N GLU A 128 -17.46 3.55 -26.89
CA GLU A 128 -18.44 2.59 -26.38
C GLU A 128 -18.26 1.26 -27.12
N GLU A 129 -17.49 0.38 -26.56
CA GLU A 129 -17.30 -0.97 -27.09
C GLU A 129 -17.34 -1.98 -25.93
N THR A 130 -17.79 -3.20 -26.23
CA THR A 130 -17.66 -4.31 -25.28
C THR A 130 -16.20 -4.71 -25.19
N VAL A 131 -15.68 -4.75 -23.99
CA VAL A 131 -14.28 -5.09 -23.73
C VAL A 131 -14.17 -6.23 -22.74
N VAL A 132 -13.07 -6.99 -22.85
CA VAL A 132 -12.63 -7.92 -21.80
C VAL A 132 -11.47 -7.28 -21.08
N VAL A 133 -11.63 -7.10 -19.78
CA VAL A 133 -10.60 -6.52 -18.91
C VAL A 133 -10.12 -7.58 -17.93
N SER A 134 -8.83 -7.88 -17.95
CA SER A 134 -8.17 -8.69 -16.94
C SER A 134 -7.31 -7.82 -16.02
N GLY A 135 -7.12 -8.30 -14.80
CA GLY A 135 -6.33 -7.56 -13.80
C GLY A 135 -6.39 -8.18 -12.43
N ILE A 136 -6.00 -7.39 -11.44
CA ILE A 136 -5.99 -7.78 -10.03
C ILE A 136 -6.99 -6.93 -9.26
N LEU A 137 -7.73 -7.58 -8.37
CA LEU A 137 -8.62 -6.90 -7.44
C LEU A 137 -7.83 -6.23 -6.33
N GLU A 138 -8.04 -4.95 -6.14
CA GLU A 138 -7.47 -4.17 -5.04
C GLU A 138 -8.57 -3.67 -4.12
N SER A 139 -8.30 -3.76 -2.81
CA SER A 139 -9.01 -2.98 -1.82
C SER A 139 -8.23 -1.69 -1.65
N PRO A 140 -8.82 -0.54 -1.92
CA PRO A 140 -8.12 0.72 -1.72
C PRO A 140 -7.69 0.85 -0.26
N GLU A 141 -6.42 1.18 -0.07
CA GLU A 141 -5.89 1.47 1.26
C GLU A 141 -6.52 2.77 1.78
N LEU A 142 -6.96 2.74 3.03
CA LEU A 142 -7.36 3.91 3.79
C LEU A 142 -6.17 4.86 3.90
N GLY A 143 -6.10 5.86 3.00
CA GLY A 143 -5.24 7.01 3.19
C GLY A 143 -5.79 7.90 4.31
N LEU A 144 -4.94 8.61 5.04
CA LEU A 144 -5.36 9.66 5.96
C LEU A 144 -6.13 10.72 5.16
N VAL A 145 -7.40 10.88 5.51
CA VAL A 145 -8.31 11.87 4.93
C VAL A 145 -8.26 13.10 5.81
N LEU A 146 -7.76 14.22 5.28
CA LEU A 146 -7.61 15.46 6.03
C LEU A 146 -8.69 16.52 5.72
N SER A 147 -9.63 16.23 4.82
CA SER A 147 -10.64 17.19 4.36
C SER A 147 -12.01 16.54 4.17
N GLU A 148 -13.08 17.31 4.40
CA GLU A 148 -14.46 16.86 4.18
C GLU A 148 -14.86 16.89 2.69
N ASP A 149 -14.29 17.80 1.88
CA ASP A 149 -14.57 17.93 0.44
C ASP A 149 -13.55 17.17 -0.41
N LEU A 150 -13.66 15.84 -0.42
CA LEU A 150 -12.69 14.97 -1.09
C LEU A 150 -12.99 14.71 -2.56
N VAL A 151 -14.23 14.92 -3.00
CA VAL A 151 -14.70 14.59 -4.35
C VAL A 151 -15.46 15.79 -4.94
N THR A 152 -15.16 16.15 -6.18
CA THR A 152 -15.87 17.24 -6.88
C THR A 152 -17.32 16.86 -7.21
N LYS A 153 -18.18 17.85 -7.44
CA LYS A 153 -19.63 17.63 -7.69
C LYS A 153 -19.93 17.24 -9.14
N THR A 154 -19.13 17.68 -10.10
CA THR A 154 -19.36 17.49 -11.55
C THR A 154 -18.55 16.34 -12.12
N TRP A 155 -19.13 15.61 -13.08
CA TRP A 155 -18.43 14.58 -13.83
C TRP A 155 -17.58 15.14 -15.00
N PRO A 156 -16.40 14.58 -15.31
CA PRO A 156 -15.70 13.56 -14.50
C PRO A 156 -15.32 14.12 -13.13
N LYS A 157 -15.46 13.31 -12.08
CA LYS A 157 -15.14 13.73 -10.71
C LYS A 157 -13.65 13.66 -10.44
N ILE A 158 -13.14 14.65 -9.70
CA ILE A 158 -11.76 14.64 -9.19
C ILE A 158 -11.83 14.30 -7.71
N SER A 159 -11.07 13.30 -7.29
CA SER A 159 -11.01 12.84 -5.90
C SER A 159 -9.59 12.90 -5.35
N GLN A 160 -9.45 13.38 -4.11
CA GLN A 160 -8.20 13.35 -3.38
C GLN A 160 -8.01 12.06 -2.58
N THR A 161 -9.01 11.20 -2.56
CA THR A 161 -8.98 9.93 -1.86
C THR A 161 -9.09 8.73 -2.80
N LYS A 162 -8.45 7.64 -2.40
CA LYS A 162 -8.62 6.31 -3.03
C LYS A 162 -9.56 5.41 -2.23
N ASN A 163 -10.14 5.91 -1.13
CA ASN A 163 -11.02 5.11 -0.30
C ASN A 163 -12.27 4.70 -1.07
N PRO A 164 -12.52 3.37 -1.30
CA PRO A 164 -13.68 2.94 -2.05
C PRO A 164 -14.98 3.26 -1.35
N GLU A 165 -15.03 3.22 -0.03
CA GLU A 165 -16.24 3.55 0.70
C GLU A 165 -16.73 4.97 0.40
N ILE A 166 -15.79 5.89 0.12
CA ILE A 166 -16.10 7.26 -0.29
C ILE A 166 -16.41 7.30 -1.78
N LEU A 167 -15.58 6.68 -2.63
CA LEU A 167 -15.75 6.69 -4.08
C LEU A 167 -17.03 5.97 -4.52
N LEU A 168 -17.36 4.86 -3.88
CA LEU A 168 -18.56 4.09 -4.22
C LEU A 168 -19.86 4.78 -3.85
N LYS A 169 -19.85 5.73 -2.88
CA LYS A 169 -21.00 6.57 -2.58
C LYS A 169 -21.43 7.48 -3.73
N GLU A 170 -20.53 7.71 -4.69
CA GLU A 170 -20.80 8.50 -5.88
C GLU A 170 -21.57 7.72 -6.96
N TYR A 171 -21.80 6.42 -6.74
CA TYR A 171 -22.48 5.51 -7.63
C TYR A 171 -23.67 4.82 -6.92
N ASP A 172 -24.46 4.10 -7.70
CA ASP A 172 -25.57 3.29 -7.22
C ASP A 172 -25.06 2.05 -6.46
N ASP A 173 -25.91 1.40 -5.66
CA ASP A 173 -25.59 0.20 -4.88
C ASP A 173 -25.18 -1.04 -5.71
N THR A 174 -25.19 -0.92 -7.04
CA THR A 174 -24.80 -1.98 -7.97
C THR A 174 -23.30 -2.15 -8.16
N MET A 175 -22.48 -1.33 -7.47
CA MET A 175 -21.02 -1.39 -7.61
C MET A 175 -20.39 -2.49 -6.78
N TYR A 176 -19.39 -3.18 -7.36
CA TYR A 176 -18.50 -4.03 -6.58
C TYR A 176 -17.64 -3.20 -5.62
N LYS A 177 -17.40 -3.74 -4.41
CA LYS A 177 -16.61 -3.05 -3.36
C LYS A 177 -15.10 -3.01 -3.64
N LEU A 178 -14.61 -3.85 -4.56
CA LEU A 178 -13.22 -3.91 -4.97
C LEU A 178 -13.04 -3.17 -6.29
N ILE A 179 -11.84 -2.65 -6.51
CA ILE A 179 -11.43 -2.00 -7.75
C ILE A 179 -10.60 -2.99 -8.56
N LEU A 180 -10.88 -3.12 -9.85
CA LEU A 180 -10.08 -3.93 -10.75
C LEU A 180 -8.94 -3.08 -11.32
N MET A 181 -7.71 -3.40 -10.94
CA MET A 181 -6.53 -2.81 -11.55
C MET A 181 -6.21 -3.54 -12.86
N ALA A 182 -6.47 -2.86 -13.97
CA ALA A 182 -6.29 -3.44 -15.30
C ALA A 182 -4.84 -3.82 -15.59
N ASP A 183 -4.66 -4.94 -16.26
CA ASP A 183 -3.37 -5.36 -16.80
C ASP A 183 -2.82 -4.30 -17.80
N PRO A 184 -1.48 -4.11 -17.86
CA PRO A 184 -0.87 -3.07 -18.72
C PRO A 184 -1.12 -3.27 -20.24
N LEU A 185 -1.58 -4.44 -20.66
CA LEU A 185 -1.87 -4.77 -22.05
C LEU A 185 -3.34 -4.48 -22.47
N LEU A 186 -4.14 -3.89 -21.58
CA LEU A 186 -5.51 -3.51 -21.93
C LEU A 186 -5.50 -2.49 -23.07
N LYS A 187 -6.33 -2.72 -24.08
CA LYS A 187 -6.60 -1.74 -25.15
C LYS A 187 -7.11 -0.44 -24.54
N ASN A 188 -6.55 0.68 -24.94
CA ASN A 188 -6.83 2.00 -24.35
C ASN A 188 -6.42 2.15 -22.86
N SER A 189 -5.48 1.34 -22.37
CA SER A 189 -4.84 1.55 -21.08
C SER A 189 -4.05 2.86 -21.08
N LEU A 190 -4.02 3.50 -19.91
CA LEU A 190 -3.13 4.63 -19.64
C LEU A 190 -1.79 4.11 -19.11
N GLU A 191 -0.89 4.99 -18.68
CA GLU A 191 0.41 4.58 -18.16
C GLU A 191 0.25 3.71 -16.92
N TYR A 192 0.79 2.49 -16.95
CA TYR A 192 0.68 1.55 -15.85
C TYR A 192 1.62 1.92 -14.70
N ILE A 193 1.07 2.05 -13.50
CA ILE A 193 1.86 2.17 -12.27
C ILE A 193 1.90 0.82 -11.58
N LYS A 194 3.12 0.29 -11.41
CA LYS A 194 3.31 -0.98 -10.71
C LYS A 194 2.73 -0.94 -9.30
N ILE A 195 1.89 -1.89 -9.00
CA ILE A 195 1.31 -2.06 -7.67
C ILE A 195 2.40 -2.48 -6.69
N VAL A 196 2.46 -1.80 -5.55
CA VAL A 196 3.32 -2.18 -4.43
C VAL A 196 2.40 -2.54 -3.26
N PRO A 197 2.25 -3.82 -2.91
CA PRO A 197 1.26 -4.28 -1.93
C PRO A 197 1.60 -3.90 -0.49
N THR A 198 2.76 -3.29 -0.25
CA THR A 198 3.23 -2.89 1.08
C THR A 198 3.84 -1.49 1.03
N ASN A 199 3.53 -0.65 2.02
CA ASN A 199 4.11 0.69 2.17
C ASN A 199 5.59 0.68 2.59
N MET A 200 6.07 -0.43 3.17
CA MET A 200 7.48 -0.64 3.54
C MET A 200 7.90 -2.07 3.20
N MET A 201 9.02 -2.21 2.49
CA MET A 201 9.56 -3.51 2.10
C MET A 201 10.07 -4.30 3.30
N PRO A 202 9.95 -5.65 3.31
CA PRO A 202 10.43 -6.50 4.39
C PRO A 202 11.89 -6.27 4.77
N SER A 203 12.75 -6.03 3.78
CA SER A 203 14.19 -5.77 3.97
C SER A 203 14.48 -4.56 4.88
N LYS A 204 13.64 -3.51 4.84
CA LYS A 204 13.78 -2.35 5.73
C LYS A 204 13.49 -2.72 7.18
N HIS A 205 12.44 -3.53 7.42
CA HIS A 205 12.13 -4.02 8.76
C HIS A 205 13.27 -4.86 9.33
N PHE A 206 13.84 -5.78 8.53
CA PHE A 206 15.00 -6.57 8.96
C PHE A 206 16.24 -5.71 9.20
N GLY A 207 16.46 -4.66 8.41
CA GLY A 207 17.51 -3.67 8.65
C GLY A 207 17.34 -2.95 10.00
N TYR A 208 16.12 -2.51 10.33
CA TYR A 208 15.81 -1.92 11.63
C TYR A 208 15.96 -2.95 12.78
N ALA A 209 15.59 -4.19 12.58
CA ALA A 209 15.82 -5.24 13.58
C ALA A 209 17.31 -5.41 13.88
N ALA A 210 18.15 -5.44 12.84
CA ALA A 210 19.60 -5.51 12.99
C ALA A 210 20.16 -4.30 13.77
N GLN A 211 19.64 -3.07 13.54
CA GLN A 211 20.03 -1.89 14.28
C GLN A 211 19.65 -2.00 15.78
N TRP A 212 18.44 -2.45 16.10
CA TRP A 212 17.99 -2.61 17.48
C TRP A 212 18.83 -3.64 18.24
N PHE A 213 19.10 -4.80 17.60
CA PHE A 213 19.96 -5.81 18.21
C PHE A 213 21.42 -5.37 18.33
N SER A 214 21.92 -4.58 17.38
CA SER A 214 23.27 -3.98 17.50
C SER A 214 23.36 -3.02 18.68
N MET A 215 22.35 -2.16 18.89
CA MET A 215 22.27 -1.28 20.04
C MET A 215 22.18 -2.05 21.35
N PHE A 216 21.39 -3.12 21.39
CA PHE A 216 21.31 -4.05 22.53
C PHE A 216 22.68 -4.63 22.86
N LEU A 217 23.39 -5.15 21.86
CA LEU A 217 24.71 -5.77 22.03
C LEU A 217 25.74 -4.76 22.53
N VAL A 218 25.78 -3.56 21.92
CA VAL A 218 26.70 -2.50 22.35
C VAL A 218 26.40 -2.08 23.79
N LEU A 219 25.13 -1.95 24.15
CA LEU A 219 24.72 -1.62 25.53
C LEU A 219 25.18 -2.70 26.53
N CYS A 220 25.05 -3.97 26.18
CA CYS A 220 25.55 -5.09 27.00
C CYS A 220 27.07 -5.02 27.19
N LEU A 221 27.83 -4.80 26.12
CA LEU A 221 29.28 -4.69 26.18
C LEU A 221 29.72 -3.49 27.03
N MET A 222 29.07 -2.35 26.85
CA MET A 222 29.35 -1.15 27.67
C MET A 222 29.03 -1.35 29.16
N PHE A 223 27.94 -2.05 29.47
CA PHE A 223 27.55 -2.36 30.85
C PHE A 223 28.55 -3.28 31.52
N ILE A 224 29.01 -4.32 30.81
CA ILE A 224 30.04 -5.25 31.28
C ILE A 224 31.37 -4.48 31.52
N TRP A 225 31.82 -3.71 30.50
CA TRP A 225 33.06 -2.94 30.60
C TRP A 225 33.04 -1.96 31.79
N TYR A 226 31.93 -1.20 31.92
CA TYR A 226 31.79 -0.24 33.03
C TYR A 226 31.78 -0.92 34.39
N GLY A 227 31.09 -2.07 34.52
CA GLY A 227 31.02 -2.81 35.79
C GLY A 227 32.36 -3.31 36.28
N TYR A 228 33.31 -3.60 35.38
CA TYR A 228 34.67 -3.98 35.71
C TYR A 228 35.59 -2.78 35.95
N LYS A 229 35.52 -1.73 35.12
CA LYS A 229 36.37 -0.52 35.24
C LYS A 229 36.20 0.22 36.57
N LYS A 230 34.98 0.25 37.12
CA LYS A 230 34.69 0.95 38.38
C LYS A 230 35.45 0.37 39.58
N ASN A 231 36.04 -0.81 39.47
CA ASN A 231 36.78 -1.45 40.55
C ASN A 231 38.29 -1.20 40.52
N GLU A 232 38.80 -0.47 39.54
CA GLU A 232 40.21 -0.11 39.42
C GLU A 232 40.56 1.20 40.17
N LYS A 233 39.55 1.89 40.73
CA LYS A 233 39.68 3.04 41.63
C LYS A 233 39.27 2.63 43.03
#